data_eacbd497cce26acdd0f85473d388b2b3
#
_entry.id   eacbd497cce26acdd0f85473d388b2b3
#
_cell.length_a   1.000
_cell.length_b   1.000
_cell.length_c   1.000
_cell.angle_alpha   90.00
_cell.angle_beta   90.00
_cell.angle_gamma   90.00
#
_symmetry.space_group_name_H-M   'P 1'
#
loop_
_entity.id
_entity.type
_entity.pdbx_description
1 polymer ?
#
loop_
_entity_poly.entity_id
_entity_poly.type
_entity_poly.pdbx_seq_one_letter_code
_entity_poly.pdbx_strand_id
1 'polypeptide(L)' 'MNIYQKVAKNIKYYRKLKGLTQDDVAESTGYSPEYIRRIESPNVKKKGFTIEAVYIISLALNVDIAYLFDEPKQG' A
#
# COMPACT_ATOMS: atom_id res chain seq x y z
N MET A 1 16.39 -1.81 0.04
CA MET A 1 15.28 -0.86 0.00
C MET A 1 14.88 -0.46 1.41
N ASN A 2 14.37 0.76 1.59
CA ASN A 2 13.95 1.20 2.91
C ASN A 2 12.54 0.68 3.22
N ILE A 3 12.09 0.90 4.46
CA ILE A 3 10.80 0.39 4.91
C ILE A 3 9.63 0.94 4.10
N TYR A 4 9.74 2.20 3.66
CA TYR A 4 8.65 2.81 2.88
C TYR A 4 8.53 2.16 1.50
N GLN A 5 9.65 1.86 0.87
CA GLN A 5 9.67 1.18 -0.42
C GLN A 5 9.17 -0.25 -0.28
N LYS A 6 9.53 -0.92 0.81
CA LYS A 6 9.07 -2.28 1.09
C LYS A 6 7.54 -2.30 1.23
N VAL A 7 7.00 -1.39 2.02
CA VAL A 7 5.55 -1.29 2.22
C VAL A 7 4.86 -0.95 0.90
N ALA A 8 5.42 -0.01 0.14
CA ALA A 8 4.83 0.37 -1.15
C ALA A 8 4.71 -0.82 -2.10
N LYS A 9 5.75 -1.63 -2.18
CA LYS A 9 5.74 -2.83 -3.04
C LYS A 9 4.72 -3.85 -2.55
N ASN A 10 4.62 -4.02 -1.23
CA ASN A 10 3.66 -4.97 -0.66
C ASN A 10 2.22 -4.53 -0.88
N ILE A 11 1.94 -3.24 -0.72
CA ILE A 11 0.60 -2.71 -0.99
C ILE A 11 0.21 -2.99 -2.43
N LYS A 12 1.08 -2.68 -3.37
CA LYS A 12 0.82 -2.92 -4.78
C LYS A 12 0.63 -4.40 -5.06
N TYR A 13 1.45 -5.25 -4.47
CA TYR A 13 1.36 -6.69 -4.67
C TYR A 13 -0.02 -7.22 -4.22
N TYR A 14 -0.42 -6.91 -3.00
CA TYR A 14 -1.69 -7.43 -2.48
C TYR A 14 -2.89 -6.80 -3.16
N ARG A 15 -2.78 -5.53 -3.54
CA ARG A 15 -3.85 -4.88 -4.30
C ARG A 15 -4.10 -5.62 -5.62
N LYS A 16 -3.05 -5.90 -6.36
CA LYS A 16 -3.17 -6.62 -7.64
C LYS A 16 -3.63 -8.06 -7.43
N LEU A 17 -3.12 -8.70 -6.38
CA LEU A 17 -3.53 -10.07 -6.06
C LEU A 17 -5.04 -10.15 -5.79
N LYS A 18 -5.61 -9.12 -5.19
CA LYS A 18 -7.03 -9.05 -4.89
C LYS A 18 -7.86 -8.53 -6.06
N GLY A 19 -7.23 -8.18 -7.17
CA GLY A 19 -7.92 -7.69 -8.36
C GLY A 19 -8.45 -6.26 -8.20
N LEU A 20 -7.85 -5.47 -7.32
CA LEU A 20 -8.30 -4.11 -7.04
C LEU A 20 -7.48 -3.09 -7.81
N THR A 21 -8.14 -2.00 -8.24
CA THR A 21 -7.45 -0.86 -8.82
C THR A 21 -7.02 0.10 -7.70
N GLN A 22 -6.17 1.05 -8.05
CA GLN A 22 -5.82 2.11 -7.10
C GLN A 22 -7.06 2.92 -6.70
N ASP A 23 -7.97 3.15 -7.66
CA ASP A 23 -9.21 3.86 -7.38
C ASP A 23 -10.10 3.07 -6.42
N ASP A 24 -10.13 1.75 -6.55
CA ASP A 24 -10.89 0.90 -5.61
C ASP A 24 -10.38 1.08 -4.19
N VAL A 25 -9.08 1.06 -4.02
CA VAL A 25 -8.48 1.22 -2.68
C VAL A 25 -8.73 2.63 -2.15
N ALA A 26 -8.63 3.65 -3.01
CA ALA A 26 -8.92 5.02 -2.62
C ALA A 26 -10.36 5.14 -2.11
N GLU A 27 -11.31 4.56 -2.83
CA GLU A 27 -12.70 4.60 -2.44
C GLU A 27 -12.92 3.90 -1.10
N SER A 28 -12.33 2.74 -0.90
CA SER A 28 -12.50 1.96 0.32
C SER A 28 -11.88 2.63 1.55
N THR A 29 -10.81 3.40 1.35
CA THR A 29 -10.08 4.01 2.47
C THR A 29 -10.51 5.45 2.75
N GLY A 30 -11.15 6.10 1.79
CA GLY A 30 -11.44 7.53 1.89
C GLY A 30 -10.27 8.42 1.50
N TYR A 31 -9.14 7.83 1.10
CA TYR A 31 -8.01 8.61 0.59
C TYR A 31 -8.21 8.94 -0.88
N SER A 32 -7.49 9.95 -1.36
CA SER A 32 -7.55 10.30 -2.78
C SER A 32 -6.79 9.28 -3.63
N PRO A 33 -7.17 9.12 -4.90
CA PRO A 33 -6.41 8.25 -5.80
C PRO A 33 -4.96 8.69 -5.94
N GLU A 34 -4.69 10.00 -5.92
CA GLU A 34 -3.33 10.53 -5.98
C GLU A 34 -2.51 10.08 -4.78
N TYR A 35 -3.12 10.04 -3.59
CA TYR A 35 -2.44 9.60 -2.39
C TYR A 35 -2.05 8.12 -2.50
N ILE A 36 -2.97 7.28 -2.97
CA ILE A 36 -2.70 5.85 -3.16
C ILE A 36 -1.58 5.66 -4.18
N ARG A 37 -1.64 6.41 -5.29
CA ARG A 37 -0.62 6.33 -6.34
C ARG A 37 0.76 6.71 -5.79
N ARG A 38 0.80 7.76 -4.96
CA ARG A 38 2.06 8.20 -4.35
C ARG A 38 2.62 7.17 -3.40
N ILE A 39 1.76 6.52 -2.60
CA ILE A 39 2.21 5.48 -1.67
C ILE A 39 2.83 4.31 -2.42
N GLU A 40 2.27 3.92 -3.54
CA GLU A 40 2.77 2.78 -4.33
C GLU A 40 3.96 3.14 -5.22
N SER A 41 4.34 4.39 -5.28
CA SER A 41 5.42 4.82 -6.15
C SER A 41 6.74 4.16 -5.73
N PRO A 42 7.55 3.68 -6.69
CA PRO A 42 8.86 3.13 -6.37
C PRO A 42 9.80 4.20 -5.81
N ASN A 43 9.44 5.46 -5.97
CA ASN A 43 10.23 6.58 -5.47
C ASN A 43 9.68 7.14 -4.16
N VAL A 44 8.82 6.37 -3.47
CA VAL A 44 8.25 6.84 -2.21
C VAL A 44 9.37 7.16 -1.22
N LYS A 45 9.28 8.33 -0.61
CA LYS A 45 10.31 8.83 0.27
C LYS A 45 9.93 8.60 1.74
N LYS A 46 10.88 8.93 2.61
CA LYS A 46 10.81 8.65 4.02
C LYS A 46 9.55 9.13 4.73
N LYS A 47 8.86 10.15 4.21
CA LYS A 47 7.63 10.66 4.82
C LYS A 47 6.45 10.53 3.88
N GLY A 48 6.46 9.51 3.04
CA GLY A 48 5.44 9.33 2.02
C GLY A 48 4.07 9.00 2.57
N PHE A 49 4.01 8.38 3.76
CA PHE A 49 2.73 7.99 4.37
C PHE A 49 2.93 7.71 5.85
N THR A 50 1.81 7.63 6.59
CA THR A 50 1.82 7.36 8.02
C THR A 50 1.53 5.89 8.28
N ILE A 51 1.84 5.42 9.48
CA ILE A 51 1.49 4.05 9.87
C ILE A 51 -0.02 3.87 9.92
N GLU A 52 -0.76 4.92 10.26
CA GLU A 52 -2.22 4.86 10.24
C GLU A 52 -2.73 4.57 8.83
N ALA A 53 -2.14 5.23 7.82
CA ALA A 53 -2.54 4.97 6.44
C ALA A 53 -2.25 3.53 6.04
N VAL A 54 -1.12 2.98 6.46
CA VAL A 54 -0.78 1.59 6.18
C VAL A 54 -1.82 0.66 6.80
N TYR A 55 -2.21 0.93 8.03
CA TYR A 55 -3.23 0.13 8.71
C TYR A 55 -4.57 0.18 7.97
N ILE A 56 -5.02 1.38 7.62
CA ILE A 56 -6.29 1.55 6.92
C ILE A 56 -6.26 0.83 5.57
N ILE A 57 -5.15 0.92 4.85
CA ILE A 57 -4.99 0.24 3.58
C ILE A 57 -4.99 -1.28 3.79
N SER A 58 -4.37 -1.78 4.87
CA SER A 58 -4.37 -3.21 5.14
C SER A 58 -5.81 -3.73 5.32
N LEU A 59 -6.67 -2.95 5.96
CA LEU A 59 -8.07 -3.32 6.12
C LEU A 59 -8.78 -3.36 4.75
N ALA A 60 -8.52 -2.36 3.91
CA ALA A 60 -9.11 -2.31 2.57
C ALA A 60 -8.67 -3.49 1.72
N LEU A 61 -7.43 -3.95 1.89
CA LEU A 61 -6.90 -5.09 1.16
C LEU A 61 -7.26 -6.43 1.80
N ASN A 62 -7.83 -6.38 3.00
CA ASN A 62 -8.18 -7.57 3.76
C ASN A 62 -6.95 -8.46 4.02
N VAL A 63 -5.86 -7.84 4.41
CA VAL A 63 -4.63 -8.55 4.82
C VAL A 63 -4.20 -8.02 6.18
N ASP A 64 -3.49 -8.86 6.94
CA ASP A 64 -2.92 -8.41 8.20
C ASP A 64 -1.85 -7.35 7.89
N ILE A 65 -1.81 -6.30 8.69
CA ILE A 65 -0.85 -5.21 8.48
C ILE A 65 0.60 -5.75 8.47
N ALA A 66 0.87 -6.81 9.23
CA ALA A 66 2.21 -7.39 9.29
C ALA A 66 2.70 -7.82 7.90
N TYR A 67 1.81 -8.28 7.03
CA TYR A 67 2.18 -8.68 5.68
C TYR A 67 2.76 -7.53 4.87
N LEU A 68 2.34 -6.31 5.18
CA LEU A 68 2.83 -5.15 4.44
C LEU A 68 4.24 -4.76 4.84
N PHE A 69 4.72 -5.25 5.98
CA PHE A 69 6.07 -4.98 6.46
C PHE A 69 7.04 -6.14 6.18
N ASP A 70 6.55 -7.25 5.64
CA ASP A 70 7.40 -8.40 5.30
C ASP A 70 8.23 -8.12 4.05
N GLU A 71 9.18 -8.99 3.77
CA GLU A 71 9.94 -8.89 2.53
C GLU A 71 8.98 -8.95 1.35
N PRO A 72 9.15 -8.05 0.35
CA PRO A 72 8.24 -8.04 -0.80
C PRO A 72 8.26 -9.36 -1.55
N LYS A 73 7.06 -9.78 -1.97
CA LYS A 73 6.91 -10.98 -2.78
C LYS A 73 7.33 -10.68 -4.22
N GLN A 74 7.82 -11.72 -4.87
CA GLN A 74 8.10 -11.65 -6.29
C GLN A 74 6.82 -12.00 -7.05
N GLY A 75 6.47 -11.19 -8.03
CA GLY A 75 5.25 -11.56 -8.68
C GLY A 75 4.86 -10.74 -9.83
#